data_46696010dd75c78ab10c234920bd803d
#
_entry.id   46696010dd75c78ab10c234920bd803d
#
_cell.length_a   1.000
_cell.length_b   1.000
_cell.length_c   1.000
_cell.angle_alpha   90.00
_cell.angle_beta   90.00
_cell.angle_gamma   90.00
#
_symmetry.space_group_name_H-M   'P 1'
#
loop_
_entity.id
_entity.type
_entity.pdbx_description
1 polymer ?
#
loop_
_entity_poly.entity_id
_entity_poly.type
_entity_poly.pdbx_seq_one_letter_code
_entity_poly.pdbx_strand_id
1 'polypeptide(L)'
;HAEASHASVEDINQWHLERGWTGIGYNYYVRKDGTIWRGRPEWAVGAHAIGHNDKSIGICCEGAYMTETMPAAQLAALKDLIRDIMSRYGKLKLLRHKDVNETDCPGVNFPWEQFKAYAKPDAKKEDELVKIEKKKVLLNGKTYTCECITKDEVKYIKMRSLEQAGFAVNYDAIRKLPSITAPQCRTFVPDGTAEVQAAIDTVQEAAGLEEQTIEYL
;
A
#
# COMPACT_ATOMS: atom_id res chain seq x y z
N HIS A 1 -9.61 19.50 -1.22
CA HIS A 1 -8.88 20.26 -0.20
C HIS A 1 -9.73 20.41 1.06
N ALA A 2 -9.09 20.74 2.17
CA ALA A 2 -9.76 20.79 3.49
C ALA A 2 -10.57 22.08 3.71
N GLU A 3 -10.48 23.06 2.81
CA GLU A 3 -11.04 24.42 2.94
C GLU A 3 -10.53 25.21 4.16
N ALA A 4 -9.60 24.62 4.90
CA ALA A 4 -8.93 25.24 6.03
C ALA A 4 -7.43 25.32 5.75
N SER A 5 -6.83 26.47 6.09
CA SER A 5 -5.39 26.71 5.91
C SER A 5 -4.54 25.74 6.73
N HIS A 6 -5.02 25.40 7.92
CA HIS A 6 -4.39 24.45 8.85
C HIS A 6 -5.49 23.56 9.46
N ALA A 7 -5.50 22.30 9.06
CA ALA A 7 -6.33 21.27 9.67
C ALA A 7 -5.47 20.03 9.90
N SER A 8 -5.55 19.46 11.08
CA SER A 8 -4.97 18.15 11.35
C SER A 8 -5.87 17.06 10.78
N VAL A 9 -5.38 15.83 10.72
CA VAL A 9 -6.20 14.68 10.33
C VAL A 9 -7.27 14.41 11.39
N GLU A 10 -6.97 14.70 12.65
CA GLU A 10 -7.88 14.62 13.79
C GLU A 10 -9.03 15.62 13.65
N ASP A 11 -8.76 16.86 13.24
CA ASP A 11 -9.80 17.87 12.98
C ASP A 11 -10.75 17.40 11.89
N ILE A 12 -10.22 16.90 10.75
CA ILE A 12 -11.03 16.37 9.65
C ILE A 12 -11.87 15.19 10.14
N ASN A 13 -11.30 14.29 10.93
CA ASN A 13 -12.01 13.16 11.48
C ASN A 13 -13.14 13.62 12.40
N GLN A 14 -12.87 14.57 13.29
CA GLN A 14 -13.86 15.13 14.22
C GLN A 14 -15.03 15.79 13.48
N TRP A 15 -14.75 16.63 12.47
CA TRP A 15 -15.80 17.27 11.65
C TRP A 15 -16.67 16.26 10.93
N HIS A 16 -16.10 15.12 10.51
CA HIS A 16 -16.88 14.06 9.88
C HIS A 16 -17.73 13.26 10.87
N LEU A 17 -17.21 13.03 12.10
CA LEU A 17 -17.99 12.44 13.18
C LEU A 17 -19.18 13.34 13.58
N GLU A 18 -18.98 14.65 13.66
CA GLU A 18 -20.04 15.62 13.95
C GLU A 18 -21.15 15.66 12.89
N ARG A 19 -20.84 15.26 11.64
CA ARG A 19 -21.82 15.05 10.57
C ARG A 19 -22.56 13.71 10.66
N GLY A 20 -22.28 12.90 11.69
CA GLY A 20 -22.86 11.57 11.87
C GLY A 20 -22.20 10.47 11.03
N TRP A 21 -20.99 10.73 10.48
CA TRP A 21 -20.24 9.72 9.74
C TRP A 21 -19.42 8.85 10.70
N THR A 22 -18.96 7.69 10.23
CA THR A 22 -18.18 6.73 11.03
C THR A 22 -16.69 7.11 11.16
N GLY A 23 -16.33 8.35 10.89
CA GLY A 23 -14.99 8.89 10.90
C GLY A 23 -14.61 9.53 9.57
N ILE A 24 -13.31 9.78 9.38
CA ILE A 24 -12.77 10.43 8.17
C ILE A 24 -13.24 9.73 6.87
N GLY A 25 -13.79 10.53 5.95
CA GLY A 25 -14.32 10.02 4.68
C GLY A 25 -13.28 9.80 3.60
N TYR A 26 -12.11 10.40 3.73
CA TYR A 26 -11.00 10.27 2.78
C TYR A 26 -10.16 9.04 3.08
N ASN A 27 -9.57 8.45 2.04
CA ASN A 27 -8.62 7.36 2.20
C ASN A 27 -7.23 7.88 2.57
N TYR A 28 -6.87 9.07 2.10
CA TYR A 28 -5.59 9.73 2.40
C TYR A 28 -5.77 11.21 2.68
N TYR A 29 -4.92 11.71 3.56
CA TYR A 29 -4.80 13.13 3.87
C TYR A 29 -3.33 13.54 3.73
N VAL A 30 -3.05 14.52 2.87
CA VAL A 30 -1.70 15.01 2.59
C VAL A 30 -1.54 16.40 3.19
N ARG A 31 -0.59 16.54 4.12
CA ARG A 31 -0.32 17.79 4.82
C ARG A 31 0.62 18.70 4.03
N LYS A 32 0.64 19.98 4.39
CA LYS A 32 1.50 21.01 3.77
C LYS A 32 3.00 20.69 3.90
N ASP A 33 3.41 20.00 4.96
CA ASP A 33 4.78 19.55 5.19
C ASP A 33 5.17 18.30 4.38
N GLY A 34 4.23 17.73 3.63
CA GLY A 34 4.42 16.51 2.86
C GLY A 34 4.07 15.22 3.60
N THR A 35 3.69 15.29 4.88
CA THR A 35 3.25 14.10 5.64
C THR A 35 1.96 13.55 5.04
N ILE A 36 1.92 12.23 4.83
CA ILE A 36 0.75 11.50 4.32
C ILE A 36 0.14 10.70 5.46
N TRP A 37 -1.13 10.96 5.74
CA TRP A 37 -1.91 10.21 6.72
C TRP A 37 -2.87 9.26 6.00
N ARG A 38 -3.00 8.06 6.53
CA ARG A 38 -4.06 7.12 6.13
C ARG A 38 -5.30 7.41 6.94
N GLY A 39 -6.40 7.61 6.21
CA GLY A 39 -7.73 7.76 6.80
C GLY A 39 -8.51 6.45 6.68
N ARG A 40 -9.65 6.49 5.96
CA ARG A 40 -10.49 5.32 5.72
C ARG A 40 -9.74 4.27 4.87
N PRO A 41 -9.79 2.98 5.23
CA PRO A 41 -9.15 1.93 4.43
C PRO A 41 -9.63 1.93 2.98
N GLU A 42 -8.76 1.60 2.04
CA GLU A 42 -9.09 1.58 0.60
C GLU A 42 -10.17 0.55 0.23
N TRP A 43 -10.31 -0.51 1.01
CA TRP A 43 -11.35 -1.53 0.83
C TRP A 43 -12.74 -1.07 1.33
N ALA A 44 -12.81 -0.02 2.12
CA ALA A 44 -14.05 0.50 2.67
C ALA A 44 -14.60 1.63 1.78
N VAL A 45 -15.92 1.67 1.62
CA VAL A 45 -16.58 2.73 0.86
C VAL A 45 -16.28 4.09 1.50
N GLY A 46 -15.76 5.01 0.69
CA GLY A 46 -15.41 6.37 1.11
C GLY A 46 -16.61 7.24 1.46
N ALA A 47 -16.34 8.47 1.89
CA ALA A 47 -17.31 9.55 2.02
C ALA A 47 -16.67 10.86 1.60
N HIS A 48 -16.33 10.99 0.32
CA HIS A 48 -15.56 12.10 -0.25
C HIS A 48 -16.09 12.64 -1.57
N ALA A 49 -16.89 11.85 -2.30
CA ALA A 49 -17.53 12.27 -3.56
C ALA A 49 -18.84 11.50 -3.76
N ILE A 50 -19.98 12.19 -3.64
CA ILE A 50 -21.32 11.60 -3.76
C ILE A 50 -21.47 10.90 -5.13
N GLY A 51 -21.94 9.64 -5.11
CA GLY A 51 -22.12 8.81 -6.31
C GLY A 51 -20.84 8.17 -6.86
N HIS A 52 -19.69 8.38 -6.17
CA HIS A 52 -18.39 7.86 -6.60
C HIS A 52 -17.60 7.18 -5.47
N ASN A 53 -18.11 7.19 -4.25
CA ASN A 53 -17.42 6.72 -3.05
C ASN A 53 -17.07 5.22 -3.07
N ASP A 54 -17.85 4.41 -3.77
CA ASP A 54 -17.74 2.95 -3.87
C ASP A 54 -16.69 2.48 -4.90
N LYS A 55 -16.26 3.38 -5.78
CA LYS A 55 -15.40 3.08 -6.94
C LYS A 55 -14.22 4.02 -7.09
N SER A 56 -13.87 4.75 -6.05
CA SER A 56 -12.76 5.71 -6.08
C SER A 56 -12.01 5.78 -4.76
N ILE A 57 -10.77 6.25 -4.85
CA ILE A 57 -9.91 6.54 -3.70
C ILE A 57 -9.89 8.06 -3.52
N GLY A 58 -10.33 8.52 -2.35
CA GLY A 58 -10.38 9.93 -2.02
C GLY A 58 -9.09 10.42 -1.34
N ILE A 59 -8.45 11.42 -1.94
CA ILE A 59 -7.29 12.10 -1.38
C ILE A 59 -7.68 13.53 -1.02
N CYS A 60 -7.50 13.91 0.23
CA CYS A 60 -7.68 15.28 0.68
C CYS A 60 -6.31 15.94 0.94
N CYS A 61 -6.17 17.19 0.55
CA CYS A 61 -4.98 17.99 0.81
C CYS A 61 -5.29 19.08 1.82
N GLU A 62 -4.41 19.26 2.82
CA GLU A 62 -4.44 20.43 3.72
C GLU A 62 -4.26 21.72 2.92
N GLY A 63 -5.10 22.70 3.16
CA GLY A 63 -5.00 24.03 2.53
C GLY A 63 -6.31 24.56 1.97
N ALA A 64 -6.36 25.86 1.73
CA ALA A 64 -7.46 26.59 1.13
C ALA A 64 -7.08 27.12 -0.26
N TYR A 65 -7.09 26.25 -1.27
CA TYR A 65 -6.56 26.56 -2.61
C TYR A 65 -7.45 27.47 -3.48
N MET A 66 -8.47 28.05 -2.90
CA MET A 66 -9.09 29.25 -3.49
C MET A 66 -8.17 30.48 -3.34
N THR A 67 -7.33 30.51 -2.28
CA THR A 67 -6.50 31.66 -1.92
C THR A 67 -5.02 31.32 -1.73
N GLU A 68 -4.71 30.09 -1.35
CA GLU A 68 -3.35 29.62 -1.05
C GLU A 68 -2.71 28.89 -2.24
N THR A 69 -1.37 28.84 -2.22
CA THR A 69 -0.58 28.04 -3.16
C THR A 69 -0.06 26.79 -2.45
N MET A 70 -0.08 25.65 -3.14
CA MET A 70 0.40 24.38 -2.60
C MET A 70 1.91 24.42 -2.36
N PRO A 71 2.40 24.10 -1.14
CA PRO A 71 3.82 23.98 -0.87
C PRO A 71 4.50 22.88 -1.67
N ALA A 72 5.79 23.06 -1.98
CA ALA A 72 6.55 22.09 -2.77
C ALA A 72 6.62 20.70 -2.13
N ALA A 73 6.74 20.62 -0.79
CA ALA A 73 6.74 19.36 -0.05
C ALA A 73 5.42 18.59 -0.23
N GLN A 74 4.29 19.28 -0.09
CA GLN A 74 2.97 18.66 -0.29
C GLN A 74 2.76 18.24 -1.75
N LEU A 75 3.20 19.07 -2.70
CA LEU A 75 3.14 18.76 -4.13
C LEU A 75 3.91 17.48 -4.46
N ALA A 76 5.13 17.34 -3.92
CA ALA A 76 5.96 16.15 -4.12
C ALA A 76 5.30 14.91 -3.51
N ALA A 77 4.88 14.98 -2.24
CA ALA A 77 4.21 13.89 -1.54
C ALA A 77 2.93 13.42 -2.23
N LEU A 78 2.11 14.38 -2.71
CA LEU A 78 0.88 14.05 -3.44
C LEU A 78 1.19 13.35 -4.77
N LYS A 79 2.23 13.76 -5.49
CA LYS A 79 2.69 13.10 -6.71
C LYS A 79 3.14 11.67 -6.45
N ASP A 80 3.88 11.45 -5.37
CA ASP A 80 4.37 10.13 -4.99
C ASP A 80 3.21 9.21 -4.57
N LEU A 81 2.26 9.71 -3.77
CA LEU A 81 1.07 8.99 -3.40
C LEU A 81 0.22 8.57 -4.62
N ILE A 82 0.01 9.47 -5.58
CA ILE A 82 -0.74 9.16 -6.80
C ILE A 82 -0.02 8.07 -7.61
N ARG A 83 1.32 8.13 -7.74
CA ARG A 83 2.10 7.08 -8.42
C ARG A 83 1.98 5.74 -7.71
N ASP A 84 2.08 5.72 -6.37
CA ASP A 84 1.91 4.49 -5.58
C ASP A 84 0.53 3.87 -5.82
N ILE A 85 -0.54 4.65 -5.69
CA ILE A 85 -1.90 4.18 -5.94
C ILE A 85 -2.04 3.64 -7.37
N MET A 86 -1.57 4.37 -8.38
CA MET A 86 -1.64 3.94 -9.77
C MET A 86 -0.82 2.68 -10.03
N SER A 87 0.32 2.50 -9.36
CA SER A 87 1.13 1.29 -9.48
C SER A 87 0.41 0.04 -8.95
N ARG A 88 -0.43 0.20 -7.92
CA ARG A 88 -1.19 -0.89 -7.29
C ARG A 88 -2.49 -1.23 -8.02
N TYR A 89 -3.17 -0.24 -8.57
CA TYR A 89 -4.49 -0.40 -9.18
C TYR A 89 -4.49 -0.31 -10.71
N GLY A 90 -3.34 0.00 -11.34
CA GLY A 90 -3.23 0.14 -12.78
C GLY A 90 -3.79 1.48 -13.29
N LYS A 91 -4.42 1.45 -14.47
CA LYS A 91 -4.94 2.66 -15.12
C LYS A 91 -6.14 3.23 -14.37
N LEU A 92 -5.89 4.27 -13.57
CA LEU A 92 -6.94 5.03 -12.89
C LEU A 92 -7.14 6.38 -13.59
N LYS A 93 -8.37 6.89 -13.54
CA LYS A 93 -8.66 8.28 -13.87
C LYS A 93 -8.37 9.15 -12.65
N LEU A 94 -7.57 10.20 -12.84
CA LEU A 94 -7.41 11.24 -11.84
C LEU A 94 -8.45 12.33 -12.09
N LEU A 95 -9.26 12.62 -11.09
CA LEU A 95 -10.38 13.58 -11.15
C LEU A 95 -10.29 14.56 -9.99
N ARG A 96 -10.75 15.79 -10.22
CA ARG A 96 -11.01 16.74 -9.15
C ARG A 96 -12.40 16.53 -8.59
N HIS A 97 -12.67 16.97 -7.39
CA HIS A 97 -14.01 16.91 -6.83
C HIS A 97 -15.04 17.61 -7.74
N LYS A 98 -14.70 18.77 -8.29
CA LYS A 98 -15.57 19.50 -9.23
C LYS A 98 -15.81 18.81 -10.59
N ASP A 99 -15.07 17.78 -10.91
CA ASP A 99 -15.30 17.02 -12.15
C ASP A 99 -16.45 16.01 -11.99
N VAL A 100 -16.88 15.77 -10.73
CA VAL A 100 -17.88 14.75 -10.38
C VAL A 100 -19.03 15.28 -9.50
N ASN A 101 -18.81 16.40 -8.81
CA ASN A 101 -19.85 17.06 -7.99
C ASN A 101 -19.83 18.57 -8.23
N GLU A 102 -20.94 19.24 -7.93
CA GLU A 102 -21.06 20.70 -8.01
C GLU A 102 -20.32 21.35 -6.83
N THR A 103 -19.10 21.81 -7.06
CA THR A 103 -18.19 22.42 -6.07
C THR A 103 -17.01 23.10 -6.75
N ASP A 104 -16.41 24.09 -6.10
CA ASP A 104 -15.18 24.73 -6.57
C ASP A 104 -13.89 23.95 -6.20
N CYS A 105 -14.03 22.88 -5.40
CA CYS A 105 -12.92 22.05 -4.96
C CYS A 105 -12.17 21.39 -6.16
N PRO A 106 -10.85 21.43 -6.21
CA PRO A 106 -9.90 21.80 -5.14
C PRO A 106 -9.50 23.27 -5.08
N GLY A 107 -10.12 24.16 -5.83
CA GLY A 107 -9.81 25.58 -5.88
C GLY A 107 -8.97 25.98 -7.09
N VAL A 108 -8.97 27.29 -7.42
CA VAL A 108 -8.34 27.82 -8.64
C VAL A 108 -6.82 27.78 -8.59
N ASN A 109 -6.22 27.86 -7.40
CA ASN A 109 -4.78 27.83 -7.19
C ASN A 109 -4.21 26.40 -7.01
N PHE A 110 -5.07 25.37 -7.06
CA PHE A 110 -4.60 23.99 -7.02
C PHE A 110 -3.83 23.66 -8.30
N PRO A 111 -2.60 23.15 -8.24
CA PRO A 111 -1.71 22.97 -9.38
C PRO A 111 -2.11 21.76 -10.25
N TRP A 112 -3.37 21.73 -10.72
CA TRP A 112 -3.98 20.59 -11.40
C TRP A 112 -3.21 20.09 -12.62
N GLU A 113 -2.69 21.01 -13.42
CA GLU A 113 -1.98 20.65 -14.66
C GLU A 113 -0.72 19.82 -14.38
N GLN A 114 -0.07 20.04 -13.24
CA GLN A 114 1.07 19.23 -12.82
C GLN A 114 0.71 17.79 -12.48
N PHE A 115 -0.53 17.55 -12.04
CA PHE A 115 -1.01 16.20 -11.74
C PHE A 115 -1.53 15.46 -12.97
N LYS A 116 -2.09 16.16 -13.94
CA LYS A 116 -2.47 15.57 -15.23
C LYS A 116 -1.27 14.94 -15.95
N ALA A 117 -0.10 15.54 -15.87
CA ALA A 117 1.12 14.99 -16.44
C ALA A 117 1.55 13.69 -15.74
N TYR A 118 1.28 13.57 -14.44
CA TYR A 118 1.58 12.35 -13.64
C TYR A 118 0.57 11.22 -13.83
N ALA A 119 -0.65 11.55 -14.20
CA ALA A 119 -1.68 10.56 -14.52
C ALA A 119 -1.47 9.90 -15.90
N LYS A 120 -0.57 10.45 -16.73
CA LYS A 120 -0.10 9.78 -17.94
C LYS A 120 0.98 8.78 -17.50
N PRO A 121 0.88 7.49 -17.81
CA PRO A 121 2.02 6.60 -17.63
C PRO A 121 3.20 7.21 -18.37
N ASP A 122 4.31 7.43 -17.66
CA ASP A 122 5.54 7.91 -18.27
C ASP A 122 5.91 6.97 -19.41
N ALA A 123 5.81 7.45 -20.63
CA ALA A 123 6.26 6.71 -21.82
C ALA A 123 7.77 6.38 -21.78
N LYS A 124 8.50 6.93 -20.80
CA LYS A 124 9.93 6.65 -20.53
C LYS A 124 10.20 5.66 -19.40
N LYS A 125 9.20 5.26 -18.62
CA LYS A 125 9.31 4.18 -17.62
C LYS A 125 8.70 2.86 -18.09
N GLU A 126 8.20 2.77 -19.32
CA GLU A 126 7.85 1.48 -19.92
C GLU A 126 9.08 0.57 -20.11
N ASP A 127 10.28 1.13 -20.17
CA ASP A 127 11.54 0.34 -20.25
C ASP A 127 12.06 -0.14 -18.87
N GLU A 128 11.52 0.37 -17.76
CA GLU A 128 11.63 -0.24 -16.44
C GLU A 128 10.34 -0.96 -16.02
N LEU A 129 9.62 -1.52 -16.94
CA LEU A 129 8.65 -2.56 -16.64
C LEU A 129 9.42 -3.68 -15.95
N VAL A 130 9.28 -3.69 -14.63
CA VAL A 130 9.84 -4.72 -13.78
C VAL A 130 9.45 -6.05 -14.39
N LYS A 131 10.39 -6.70 -15.06
CA LYS A 131 10.12 -7.92 -15.80
C LYS A 131 9.77 -9.00 -14.79
N ILE A 132 8.48 -9.33 -14.74
CA ILE A 132 8.00 -10.43 -13.91
C ILE A 132 8.33 -11.72 -14.63
N GLU A 133 9.22 -12.51 -14.04
CA GLU A 133 9.61 -13.81 -14.56
C GLU A 133 9.10 -14.90 -13.62
N LYS A 134 8.60 -15.99 -14.20
CA LYS A 134 8.32 -17.20 -13.42
C LYS A 134 9.61 -17.97 -13.22
N LYS A 135 10.06 -18.10 -11.97
CA LYS A 135 11.28 -18.82 -11.61
C LYS A 135 10.99 -19.95 -10.63
N LYS A 136 11.77 -21.01 -10.74
CA LYS A 136 11.77 -22.07 -9.75
C LYS A 136 12.56 -21.59 -8.53
N VAL A 137 11.93 -21.62 -7.37
CA VAL A 137 12.52 -21.23 -6.08
C VAL A 137 12.48 -22.43 -5.15
N LEU A 138 13.60 -22.73 -4.54
CA LEU A 138 13.68 -23.80 -3.55
C LEU A 138 13.35 -23.24 -2.17
N LEU A 139 12.28 -23.70 -1.55
CA LEU A 139 11.84 -23.30 -0.23
C LEU A 139 11.58 -24.57 0.60
N ASN A 140 12.25 -24.70 1.74
CA ASN A 140 12.14 -25.86 2.62
C ASN A 140 12.30 -27.20 1.88
N GLY A 141 13.31 -27.32 1.03
CA GLY A 141 13.60 -28.53 0.27
C GLY A 141 12.63 -28.86 -0.86
N LYS A 142 11.59 -28.04 -1.11
CA LYS A 142 10.64 -28.20 -2.22
C LYS A 142 10.78 -27.08 -3.23
N THR A 143 10.60 -27.41 -4.49
CA THR A 143 10.66 -26.45 -5.60
C THR A 143 9.28 -25.90 -5.93
N TYR A 144 9.14 -24.59 -5.90
CA TYR A 144 7.94 -23.85 -6.25
C TYR A 144 8.19 -22.97 -7.46
N THR A 145 7.15 -22.72 -8.27
CA THR A 145 7.21 -21.75 -9.35
C THR A 145 6.62 -20.43 -8.85
N CYS A 146 7.46 -19.42 -8.67
CA CYS A 146 7.07 -18.11 -8.16
C CYS A 146 7.24 -17.02 -9.20
N GLU A 147 6.39 -15.99 -9.14
CA GLU A 147 6.61 -14.75 -9.87
C GLU A 147 7.69 -13.95 -9.14
N CYS A 148 8.78 -13.69 -9.85
CA CYS A 148 9.95 -13.00 -9.32
C CYS A 148 10.24 -11.74 -10.13
N ILE A 149 10.78 -10.76 -9.47
CA ILE A 149 11.26 -9.50 -10.02
C ILE A 149 12.77 -9.44 -9.76
N THR A 150 13.55 -8.99 -10.73
CA THR A 150 14.97 -8.66 -10.51
C THR A 150 15.14 -7.14 -10.60
N LYS A 151 15.64 -6.53 -9.54
CA LYS A 151 15.98 -5.12 -9.49
C LYS A 151 17.33 -4.97 -8.78
N ASP A 152 18.24 -4.19 -9.36
CA ASP A 152 19.58 -3.93 -8.80
C ASP A 152 20.33 -5.22 -8.40
N GLU A 153 20.25 -6.27 -9.25
CA GLU A 153 20.78 -7.63 -9.02
C GLU A 153 20.10 -8.40 -7.88
N VAL A 154 19.18 -7.81 -7.16
CA VAL A 154 18.38 -8.45 -6.11
C VAL A 154 17.12 -9.08 -6.71
N LYS A 155 16.81 -10.28 -6.28
CA LYS A 155 15.62 -11.02 -6.71
C LYS A 155 14.54 -10.93 -5.64
N TYR A 156 13.38 -10.42 -6.02
CA TYR A 156 12.20 -10.31 -5.16
C TYR A 156 11.17 -11.35 -5.58
N ILE A 157 10.55 -12.02 -4.61
CA ILE A 157 9.45 -12.95 -4.85
C ILE A 157 8.14 -12.24 -4.56
N LYS A 158 7.18 -12.34 -5.47
CA LYS A 158 5.83 -11.79 -5.24
C LYS A 158 5.14 -12.58 -4.13
N MET A 159 4.76 -11.89 -3.04
CA MET A 159 4.16 -12.50 -1.85
C MET A 159 2.97 -13.41 -2.16
N ARG A 160 2.08 -12.99 -3.08
CA ARG A 160 0.93 -13.80 -3.52
C ARG A 160 1.35 -15.13 -4.15
N SER A 161 2.53 -15.23 -4.75
CA SER A 161 3.05 -16.50 -5.27
C SER A 161 3.41 -17.46 -4.15
N LEU A 162 3.81 -16.95 -2.98
CA LEU A 162 4.05 -17.75 -1.78
C LEU A 162 2.75 -18.28 -1.19
N GLU A 163 1.69 -17.45 -1.14
CA GLU A 163 0.36 -17.90 -0.73
C GLU A 163 -0.16 -19.03 -1.63
N GLN A 164 0.01 -18.89 -2.95
CA GLN A 164 -0.36 -19.94 -3.91
C GLN A 164 0.47 -21.22 -3.75
N ALA A 165 1.69 -21.11 -3.22
CA ALA A 165 2.53 -22.24 -2.87
C ALA A 165 2.21 -22.84 -1.48
N GLY A 166 1.19 -22.30 -0.80
CA GLY A 166 0.70 -22.80 0.49
C GLY A 166 1.40 -22.21 1.72
N PHE A 167 2.20 -21.15 1.54
CA PHE A 167 2.76 -20.43 2.69
C PHE A 167 1.72 -19.46 3.26
N ALA A 168 1.61 -19.39 4.59
CA ALA A 168 0.83 -18.35 5.22
C ALA A 168 1.62 -17.03 5.19
N VAL A 169 1.05 -16.04 4.52
CA VAL A 169 1.63 -14.70 4.43
C VAL A 169 0.76 -13.75 5.26
N ASN A 170 1.32 -13.25 6.35
CA ASN A 170 0.65 -12.33 7.26
C ASN A 170 1.43 -11.03 7.35
N TYR A 171 0.82 -10.00 7.88
CA TYR A 171 1.46 -8.73 8.16
C TYR A 171 1.51 -8.50 9.67
N ASP A 172 2.72 -8.40 10.22
CA ASP A 172 2.92 -8.01 11.62
C ASP A 172 2.74 -6.50 11.74
N ALA A 173 1.61 -6.08 12.30
CA ALA A 173 1.27 -4.67 12.46
C ALA A 173 2.17 -3.94 13.46
N ILE A 174 2.80 -4.65 14.39
CA ILE A 174 3.68 -4.09 15.42
C ILE A 174 5.06 -3.81 14.83
N ARG A 175 5.62 -4.81 14.13
CA ARG A 175 6.93 -4.71 13.47
C ARG A 175 6.88 -4.01 12.12
N LYS A 176 5.67 -3.79 11.58
CA LYS A 176 5.40 -3.24 10.23
C LYS A 176 6.05 -4.05 9.11
N LEU A 177 6.20 -5.35 9.30
CA LEU A 177 6.85 -6.27 8.37
C LEU A 177 5.90 -7.40 7.96
N PRO A 178 6.00 -7.89 6.71
CA PRO A 178 5.32 -9.13 6.35
C PRO A 178 5.99 -10.31 7.07
N SER A 179 5.18 -11.23 7.59
CA SER A 179 5.64 -12.50 8.11
C SER A 179 5.24 -13.64 7.16
N ILE A 180 6.16 -14.56 6.95
CA ILE A 180 5.94 -15.71 6.07
C ILE A 180 6.10 -16.96 6.92
N THR A 181 5.04 -17.77 7.02
CA THR A 181 5.07 -19.05 7.71
C THR A 181 4.99 -20.16 6.67
N ALA A 182 5.93 -21.09 6.70
CA ALA A 182 5.91 -22.25 5.84
C ALA A 182 4.62 -23.07 6.08
N PRO A 183 4.07 -23.71 5.03
CA PRO A 183 2.96 -24.62 5.21
C PRO A 183 3.39 -25.67 6.25
N GLN A 184 2.64 -25.75 7.33
CA GLN A 184 2.84 -26.84 8.28
C GLN A 184 2.61 -28.12 7.50
N CYS A 185 3.67 -28.87 7.28
CA CYS A 185 3.53 -30.24 6.87
C CYS A 185 2.80 -30.93 8.04
N ARG A 186 1.50 -31.17 7.88
CA ARG A 186 0.80 -32.10 8.76
C ARG A 186 1.34 -33.49 8.46
N THR A 187 2.57 -33.75 8.86
CA THR A 187 2.95 -35.10 9.16
C THR A 187 2.07 -35.49 10.36
N PHE A 188 1.21 -36.46 10.16
CA PHE A 188 0.58 -37.15 11.23
C PHE A 188 1.75 -37.76 12.06
N VAL A 189 2.13 -37.04 13.10
CA VAL A 189 3.03 -37.55 14.11
C VAL A 189 2.12 -38.36 15.05
N PRO A 190 2.22 -39.65 15.08
CA PRO A 190 1.56 -40.41 16.13
C PRO A 190 2.09 -39.91 17.46
N ASP A 191 1.16 -39.61 18.35
CA ASP A 191 1.31 -39.06 19.67
C ASP A 191 2.69 -39.33 20.35
N GLY A 192 3.39 -38.22 20.54
CA GLY A 192 4.40 -37.95 21.54
C GLY A 192 5.45 -39.02 21.86
N THR A 193 6.55 -39.03 21.15
CA THR A 193 7.81 -39.43 21.79
C THR A 193 8.80 -38.26 21.74
N ALA A 194 9.42 -37.96 22.86
CA ALA A 194 10.49 -36.94 23.00
C ALA A 194 11.63 -37.14 21.99
N GLU A 195 11.80 -38.34 21.47
CA GLU A 195 12.77 -38.71 20.43
C GLU A 195 12.51 -38.07 19.08
N VAL A 196 11.24 -37.88 18.70
CA VAL A 196 10.88 -37.23 17.41
C VAL A 196 11.12 -35.74 17.48
N GLN A 197 10.85 -35.09 18.61
CA GLN A 197 11.13 -33.68 18.79
C GLN A 197 12.65 -33.42 18.82
N ALA A 198 13.43 -34.25 19.51
CA ALA A 198 14.88 -34.18 19.51
C ALA A 198 15.50 -34.38 18.11
N ALA A 199 14.90 -35.22 17.27
CA ALA A 199 15.33 -35.40 15.88
C ALA A 199 15.00 -34.17 15.00
N ILE A 200 13.85 -33.51 15.24
CA ILE A 200 13.48 -32.26 14.56
C ILE A 200 14.44 -31.15 14.96
N ASP A 201 14.72 -30.98 16.23
CA ASP A 201 15.62 -29.95 16.78
C ASP A 201 17.06 -30.18 16.24
N THR A 202 17.51 -31.41 16.15
CA THR A 202 18.84 -31.79 15.59
C THR A 202 18.92 -31.46 14.09
N VAL A 203 17.83 -31.66 13.33
CA VAL A 203 17.78 -31.34 11.90
C VAL A 203 17.72 -29.81 11.67
N GLN A 204 17.04 -29.08 12.54
CA GLN A 204 17.00 -27.61 12.50
C GLN A 204 18.37 -27.01 12.82
N GLU A 205 19.05 -27.51 13.82
CA GLU A 205 20.38 -27.10 14.23
C GLU A 205 21.45 -27.45 13.16
N ALA A 206 21.39 -28.65 12.57
CA ALA A 206 22.27 -29.06 11.48
C ALA A 206 22.05 -28.35 10.16
N ALA A 207 20.82 -27.81 9.93
CA ALA A 207 20.48 -27.04 8.74
C ALA A 207 20.81 -25.54 8.86
N GLY A 208 21.29 -25.08 10.03
CA GLY A 208 21.63 -23.67 10.27
C GLY A 208 20.42 -22.75 10.07
N LEU A 209 19.22 -23.24 10.37
CA LEU A 209 17.99 -22.47 10.29
C LEU A 209 17.79 -21.65 11.57
N GLU A 210 18.66 -20.68 11.80
CA GLU A 210 18.30 -19.51 12.60
C GLU A 210 17.19 -18.75 11.88
N GLU A 211 16.25 -18.17 12.64
CA GLU A 211 15.20 -17.31 12.11
C GLU A 211 15.82 -16.24 11.23
N GLN A 212 15.80 -16.43 9.92
CA GLN A 212 16.28 -15.42 8.98
C GLN A 212 15.25 -14.30 8.92
N THR A 213 15.53 -13.24 9.65
CA THR A 213 14.88 -11.95 9.48
C THR A 213 15.31 -11.37 8.13
N ILE A 214 14.41 -11.34 7.16
CA ILE A 214 14.65 -10.66 5.90
C ILE A 214 14.38 -9.17 6.15
N GLU A 215 15.45 -8.38 6.29
CA GLU A 215 15.33 -6.93 6.34
C GLU A 215 15.03 -6.40 4.93
N TYR A 216 13.94 -5.64 4.82
CA TYR A 216 13.62 -4.86 3.63
C TYR A 216 14.00 -3.39 3.88
N LEU A 217 14.89 -2.87 3.10
CA LEU A 217 15.14 -1.44 2.95
C LEU A 217 14.10 -0.80 2.02
#